data_4a17c8f40e32710c9ca5e79e00803e55
#
_entry.id   4a17c8f40e32710c9ca5e79e00803e55
#
_cell.length_a   1.000
_cell.length_b   1.000
_cell.length_c   1.000
_cell.angle_alpha   90.00
_cell.angle_beta   90.00
_cell.angle_gamma   90.00
#
_symmetry.space_group_name_H-M   'P 1'
#
loop_
_entity.id
_entity.type
_entity.pdbx_description
1 polymer ?
#
loop_
_entity_poly.entity_id
_entity_poly.type
_entity_poly.pdbx_seq_one_letter_code
_entity_poly.pdbx_strand_id
1 'polypeptide(L)'
;MPEPKTPNQNFPRLTMQQAKEEMACFQKIYPLVRLVDLKTLATQPCYAPWKGRAPCRNCIGREALNCKGKKSKIEYLGSKAYQATAIYVEVDGVPYVMEMIQPLDADSPLTPNEVYELYRDVLTSAYNRRYYEDHLRRQHMAAGVAVIDLDDFKLYNDTFGHHAGDVALETTAHTIQECIRDSDMLIRYGGDELLLVLPDISGDDFVRKLRQIGQLIHETVVPGYDKLQLSASIGGVLSAGRTIDEAFKEADKLMYQAKLQKNTVVTDHDCNVQPESTVRPRRSQQQILIVDDSEMNRAILAEMLHDEYCIIEA
;
A
#
# COMPACT_ATOMS: atom_id res chain seq x y z
N MET A 1 35.78 -3.97 -11.50
CA MET A 1 34.55 -4.69 -11.18
C MET A 1 34.69 -5.26 -9.80
N PRO A 2 33.88 -4.93 -8.81
CA PRO A 2 33.95 -5.58 -7.50
C PRO A 2 33.31 -6.96 -7.62
N GLU A 3 33.99 -7.96 -7.09
CA GLU A 3 33.53 -9.34 -7.02
C GLU A 3 32.19 -9.46 -6.28
N PRO A 4 31.31 -10.37 -6.69
CA PRO A 4 30.05 -10.60 -6.01
C PRO A 4 30.34 -11.12 -4.59
N LYS A 5 29.86 -10.41 -3.57
CA LYS A 5 29.93 -10.85 -2.17
C LYS A 5 29.26 -12.22 -2.06
N THR A 6 30.04 -13.25 -1.74
CA THR A 6 29.56 -14.59 -1.38
C THR A 6 28.48 -14.48 -0.30
N PRO A 7 27.32 -15.15 -0.45
CA PRO A 7 26.30 -15.14 0.59
C PRO A 7 26.88 -15.74 1.88
N ASN A 8 26.57 -15.06 2.98
CA ASN A 8 27.00 -15.42 4.32
C ASN A 8 26.59 -16.88 4.64
N GLN A 9 27.55 -17.82 4.65
CA GLN A 9 27.34 -19.27 4.80
C GLN A 9 27.12 -19.71 6.25
N ASN A 10 26.63 -18.82 7.12
CA ASN A 10 26.47 -19.09 8.56
C ASN A 10 25.01 -19.50 8.89
N PHE A 11 24.55 -20.61 8.34
CA PHE A 11 23.30 -21.23 8.73
C PHE A 11 23.56 -22.54 9.49
N PRO A 12 22.66 -22.96 10.43
CA PRO A 12 22.83 -24.19 11.19
C PRO A 12 22.78 -25.41 10.28
N ARG A 13 23.77 -26.30 10.45
CA ARG A 13 23.78 -27.64 9.86
C ARG A 13 23.60 -28.65 10.99
N LEU A 14 22.52 -29.39 10.92
CA LEU A 14 22.07 -30.25 12.01
C LEU A 14 21.84 -31.66 11.47
N THR A 15 21.97 -32.65 12.34
CA THR A 15 21.33 -33.95 12.10
C THR A 15 19.84 -33.86 12.47
N MET A 16 19.03 -34.80 11.99
CA MET A 16 17.61 -34.84 12.36
C MET A 16 17.41 -34.95 13.87
N GLN A 17 18.29 -35.64 14.57
CA GLN A 17 18.25 -35.75 16.04
C GLN A 17 18.50 -34.38 16.69
N GLN A 18 19.53 -33.67 16.27
CA GLN A 18 19.83 -32.32 16.76
C GLN A 18 18.71 -31.33 16.46
N ALA A 19 18.13 -31.39 15.25
CA ALA A 19 16.99 -30.55 14.90
C ALA A 19 15.77 -30.78 15.82
N LYS A 20 15.50 -32.02 16.15
CA LYS A 20 14.43 -32.36 17.12
C LYS A 20 14.74 -31.87 18.54
N GLU A 21 15.99 -31.94 18.97
CA GLU A 21 16.43 -31.44 20.29
C GLU A 21 16.32 -29.92 20.35
N GLU A 22 16.74 -29.21 19.32
CA GLU A 22 16.56 -27.75 19.20
C GLU A 22 15.07 -27.36 19.17
N MET A 23 14.24 -28.06 18.39
CA MET A 23 12.80 -27.84 18.41
C MET A 23 12.20 -28.03 19.80
N ALA A 24 12.58 -29.10 20.53
CA ALA A 24 12.12 -29.33 21.88
C ALA A 24 12.55 -28.21 22.84
N CYS A 25 13.72 -27.63 22.63
CA CYS A 25 14.18 -26.47 23.39
C CYS A 25 13.34 -25.24 23.09
N PHE A 26 13.12 -24.93 21.83
CA PHE A 26 12.28 -23.78 21.39
C PHE A 26 10.82 -23.95 21.79
N GLN A 27 10.27 -25.18 21.85
CA GLN A 27 8.89 -25.45 22.29
C GLN A 27 8.63 -25.06 23.76
N LYS A 28 9.67 -24.84 24.54
CA LYS A 28 9.54 -24.32 25.93
C LYS A 28 9.23 -22.81 25.93
N ILE A 29 9.56 -22.13 24.85
CA ILE A 29 9.44 -20.66 24.72
C ILE A 29 8.34 -20.29 23.72
N TYR A 30 8.27 -21.01 22.60
CA TYR A 30 7.33 -20.76 21.52
C TYR A 30 6.19 -21.77 21.55
N PRO A 31 4.93 -21.34 21.59
CA PRO A 31 3.76 -22.23 21.56
C PRO A 31 3.68 -23.12 20.32
N LEU A 32 4.26 -22.69 19.22
CA LEU A 32 4.34 -23.47 18.00
C LEU A 32 5.75 -23.42 17.42
N VAL A 33 6.38 -24.59 17.32
CA VAL A 33 7.66 -24.79 16.61
C VAL A 33 7.49 -25.96 15.67
N ARG A 34 7.87 -25.79 14.40
CA ARG A 34 7.81 -26.85 13.40
C ARG A 34 8.98 -26.79 12.44
N LEU A 35 9.36 -27.95 11.93
CA LEU A 35 10.34 -28.08 10.86
C LEU A 35 9.59 -28.38 9.56
N VAL A 36 9.81 -27.56 8.55
CA VAL A 36 9.05 -27.59 7.30
C VAL A 36 10.03 -27.79 6.14
N ASP A 37 9.83 -28.82 5.33
CA ASP A 37 10.59 -29.06 4.12
C ASP A 37 9.98 -28.34 2.89
N LEU A 38 10.71 -28.34 1.76
CA LEU A 38 10.25 -27.72 0.51
C LEU A 38 8.95 -28.33 -0.02
N LYS A 39 8.74 -29.65 0.16
CA LYS A 39 7.52 -30.33 -0.31
C LYS A 39 6.34 -29.92 0.54
N THR A 40 6.52 -29.85 1.84
CA THR A 40 5.50 -29.40 2.81
C THR A 40 5.13 -27.94 2.59
N LEU A 41 6.09 -27.05 2.28
CA LEU A 41 5.82 -25.65 1.95
C LEU A 41 5.02 -25.50 0.64
N ALA A 42 5.15 -26.46 -0.28
CA ALA A 42 4.43 -26.44 -1.55
C ALA A 42 3.03 -27.06 -1.47
N THR A 43 2.83 -28.06 -0.62
CA THR A 43 1.66 -28.95 -0.64
C THR A 43 0.78 -28.91 0.60
N GLN A 44 1.35 -28.58 1.77
CA GLN A 44 0.59 -28.46 3.02
C GLN A 44 0.34 -27.01 3.39
N PRO A 45 -0.85 -26.70 3.92
CA PRO A 45 -1.15 -25.35 4.34
C PRO A 45 -0.29 -24.95 5.55
N CYS A 46 0.83 -24.25 5.28
CA CYS A 46 1.60 -23.58 6.32
C CYS A 46 0.70 -22.61 7.13
N TYR A 47 -0.42 -22.24 6.58
CA TYR A 47 -1.46 -21.40 7.17
C TYR A 47 -2.47 -22.17 8.05
N ALA A 48 -2.38 -23.50 8.16
CA ALA A 48 -3.27 -24.26 9.03
C ALA A 48 -3.30 -23.77 10.49
N PRO A 49 -2.16 -23.38 11.11
CA PRO A 49 -2.16 -22.74 12.42
C PRO A 49 -2.95 -21.43 12.47
N TRP A 50 -3.04 -20.73 11.34
CA TRP A 50 -3.72 -19.45 11.19
C TRP A 50 -5.19 -19.57 10.79
N LYS A 51 -5.74 -20.80 10.73
CA LYS A 51 -7.10 -21.08 10.21
C LYS A 51 -7.37 -20.48 8.82
N GLY A 52 -6.31 -20.18 8.08
CA GLY A 52 -6.39 -19.68 6.72
C GLY A 52 -6.91 -20.74 5.75
N ARG A 53 -7.53 -20.32 4.63
CA ARG A 53 -8.03 -21.22 3.58
C ARG A 53 -7.11 -21.25 2.35
N ALA A 54 -6.06 -20.44 2.34
CA ALA A 54 -5.14 -20.31 1.22
C ALA A 54 -3.69 -20.10 1.70
N PRO A 55 -2.67 -20.44 0.91
CA PRO A 55 -1.27 -20.18 1.23
C PRO A 55 -1.03 -18.69 1.47
N CYS A 56 -0.24 -18.36 2.50
CA CYS A 56 0.13 -16.98 2.73
C CYS A 56 0.98 -16.46 1.57
N ARG A 57 0.62 -15.28 1.06
CA ARG A 57 1.32 -14.63 -0.07
C ARG A 57 2.73 -14.20 0.32
N ASN A 58 2.93 -13.76 1.57
CA ASN A 58 4.20 -13.37 2.18
C ASN A 58 4.75 -14.53 3.00
N CYS A 59 5.08 -15.64 2.35
CA CYS A 59 5.56 -16.81 3.06
C CYS A 59 7.01 -16.59 3.51
N ILE A 60 7.22 -16.23 4.79
CA ILE A 60 8.55 -16.06 5.37
C ILE A 60 9.39 -17.34 5.33
N GLY A 61 8.75 -18.52 5.35
CA GLY A 61 9.44 -19.79 5.16
C GLY A 61 10.09 -19.88 3.78
N ARG A 62 9.36 -19.48 2.71
CA ARG A 62 9.90 -19.42 1.35
C ARG A 62 11.00 -18.37 1.21
N GLU A 63 10.82 -17.20 1.83
CA GLU A 63 11.84 -16.16 1.85
C GLU A 63 13.10 -16.59 2.58
N ALA A 64 12.96 -17.25 3.76
CA ALA A 64 14.08 -17.78 4.53
C ALA A 64 14.86 -18.83 3.73
N LEU A 65 14.17 -19.71 2.99
CA LEU A 65 14.78 -20.67 2.07
C LEU A 65 15.60 -19.97 0.98
N ASN A 66 15.01 -18.96 0.32
CA ASN A 66 15.64 -18.26 -0.80
C ASN A 66 16.89 -17.50 -0.37
N CYS A 67 16.86 -16.82 0.79
CA CYS A 67 18.01 -16.05 1.29
C CYS A 67 18.95 -16.88 2.16
N LYS A 68 18.66 -18.15 2.46
CA LYS A 68 19.37 -19.02 3.39
C LYS A 68 19.65 -18.33 4.72
N GLY A 69 18.61 -17.73 5.30
CA GLY A 69 18.75 -16.90 6.48
C GLY A 69 17.51 -16.90 7.37
N LYS A 70 17.43 -15.89 8.23
CA LYS A 70 16.30 -15.65 9.14
C LYS A 70 15.37 -14.61 8.54
N LYS A 71 14.07 -14.88 8.64
CA LYS A 71 12.97 -13.94 8.35
C LYS A 71 11.96 -13.93 9.48
N SER A 72 11.40 -12.76 9.73
CA SER A 72 10.35 -12.62 10.74
C SER A 72 9.28 -11.68 10.22
N LYS A 73 8.04 -11.94 10.61
CA LYS A 73 6.90 -11.05 10.36
C LYS A 73 5.94 -11.09 11.53
N ILE A 74 5.08 -10.10 11.59
CA ILE A 74 3.93 -10.08 12.49
C ILE A 74 2.69 -10.44 11.66
N GLU A 75 1.90 -11.38 12.17
CA GLU A 75 0.62 -11.79 11.58
C GLU A 75 -0.50 -11.55 12.58
N TYR A 76 -1.64 -11.11 12.07
CA TYR A 76 -2.84 -10.88 12.86
C TYR A 76 -3.87 -11.98 12.61
N LEU A 77 -4.41 -12.54 13.66
CA LEU A 77 -5.52 -13.48 13.62
C LEU A 77 -6.68 -12.91 14.46
N GLY A 78 -7.60 -12.23 13.82
CA GLY A 78 -8.59 -11.40 14.51
C GLY A 78 -7.90 -10.28 15.28
N SER A 79 -8.22 -10.14 16.56
CA SER A 79 -7.61 -9.14 17.47
C SER A 79 -6.28 -9.56 18.08
N LYS A 80 -5.74 -10.73 17.72
CA LYS A 80 -4.48 -11.25 18.29
C LYS A 80 -3.35 -11.10 17.30
N ALA A 81 -2.24 -10.57 17.77
CA ALA A 81 -0.99 -10.49 16.99
C ALA A 81 -0.07 -11.66 17.35
N TYR A 82 0.66 -12.14 16.35
CA TYR A 82 1.62 -13.23 16.50
C TYR A 82 2.91 -12.86 15.79
N GLN A 83 4.03 -13.09 16.43
CA GLN A 83 5.32 -13.05 15.75
C GLN A 83 5.60 -14.42 15.15
N ALA A 84 5.78 -14.47 13.84
CA ALA A 84 6.24 -15.63 13.12
C ALA A 84 7.69 -15.42 12.71
N THR A 85 8.58 -16.35 13.07
CA THR A 85 9.98 -16.35 12.69
C THR A 85 10.29 -17.62 11.93
N ALA A 86 10.98 -17.51 10.80
CA ALA A 86 11.44 -18.61 9.96
C ALA A 86 12.96 -18.55 9.84
N ILE A 87 13.64 -19.65 10.13
CA ILE A 87 15.09 -19.77 10.03
C ILE A 87 15.42 -20.92 9.07
N TYR A 88 16.27 -20.64 8.08
CA TYR A 88 16.84 -21.68 7.23
C TYR A 88 17.75 -22.57 8.05
N VAL A 89 17.58 -23.87 7.91
CA VAL A 89 18.44 -24.89 8.51
C VAL A 89 18.69 -26.01 7.51
N GLU A 90 19.86 -26.62 7.52
CA GLU A 90 20.18 -27.81 6.74
C GLU A 90 20.19 -29.02 7.65
N VAL A 91 19.29 -29.96 7.41
CA VAL A 91 19.17 -31.18 8.24
C VAL A 91 19.52 -32.40 7.39
N ASP A 92 20.59 -33.10 7.81
CA ASP A 92 21.16 -34.24 7.07
C ASP A 92 21.41 -33.91 5.58
N GLY A 93 21.86 -32.67 5.29
CA GLY A 93 22.13 -32.20 3.94
C GLY A 93 20.88 -31.75 3.14
N VAL A 94 19.71 -31.82 3.73
CA VAL A 94 18.44 -31.39 3.10
C VAL A 94 18.03 -30.01 3.65
N PRO A 95 17.60 -29.07 2.80
CA PRO A 95 17.14 -27.75 3.23
C PRO A 95 15.75 -27.82 3.91
N TYR A 96 15.67 -27.25 5.08
CA TYR A 96 14.46 -27.07 5.87
C TYR A 96 14.31 -25.62 6.33
N VAL A 97 13.13 -25.30 6.81
CA VAL A 97 12.85 -24.09 7.56
C VAL A 97 12.31 -24.47 8.93
N MET A 98 12.95 -23.94 9.97
CA MET A 98 12.41 -24.01 11.33
C MET A 98 11.53 -22.78 11.53
N GLU A 99 10.23 -22.99 11.69
CA GLU A 99 9.25 -21.93 11.96
C GLU A 99 8.87 -21.94 13.45
N MET A 100 8.93 -20.76 14.03
CA MET A 100 8.54 -20.48 15.42
C MET A 100 7.46 -19.42 15.42
N ILE A 101 6.39 -19.68 16.14
CA ILE A 101 5.26 -18.74 16.25
C ILE A 101 4.96 -18.52 17.71
N GLN A 102 4.90 -17.26 18.12
CA GLN A 102 4.51 -16.87 19.47
C GLN A 102 3.44 -15.80 19.42
N PRO A 103 2.45 -15.83 20.33
CA PRO A 103 1.60 -14.68 20.53
C PRO A 103 2.45 -13.52 21.03
N LEU A 104 2.11 -12.31 20.60
CA LEU A 104 2.65 -11.10 21.20
C LEU A 104 1.77 -10.78 22.41
N ASP A 105 2.14 -11.35 23.56
CA ASP A 105 1.45 -11.15 24.85
C ASP A 105 1.95 -9.89 25.58
N ALA A 106 1.26 -9.52 26.65
CA ALA A 106 1.49 -8.30 27.44
C ALA A 106 2.92 -8.15 28.02
N ASP A 107 3.70 -9.23 28.09
CA ASP A 107 5.10 -9.22 28.54
C ASP A 107 6.12 -9.09 27.39
N SER A 108 5.65 -9.00 26.14
CA SER A 108 6.51 -8.68 24.98
C SER A 108 6.86 -7.19 24.99
N PRO A 109 8.06 -6.77 24.53
CA PRO A 109 8.43 -5.35 24.50
C PRO A 109 7.46 -4.46 23.70
N LEU A 110 6.54 -5.08 22.93
CA LEU A 110 5.38 -4.41 22.32
C LEU A 110 4.16 -5.33 22.47
N THR A 111 3.12 -4.85 23.13
CA THR A 111 1.83 -5.53 23.19
C THR A 111 1.16 -5.59 21.83
N PRO A 112 0.21 -6.52 21.56
CA PRO A 112 -0.58 -6.50 20.33
C PRO A 112 -1.24 -5.16 20.04
N ASN A 113 -1.67 -4.44 21.08
CA ASN A 113 -2.20 -3.09 20.95
C ASN A 113 -1.12 -2.08 20.52
N GLU A 114 0.06 -2.12 21.12
CA GLU A 114 1.16 -1.21 20.75
C GLU A 114 1.65 -1.46 19.33
N VAL A 115 1.69 -2.72 18.88
CA VAL A 115 1.98 -3.05 17.48
C VAL A 115 0.84 -2.61 16.55
N TYR A 116 -0.40 -2.77 16.98
CA TYR A 116 -1.57 -2.28 16.25
C TYR A 116 -1.50 -0.75 16.14
N GLU A 117 -1.27 -0.04 17.25
CA GLU A 117 -1.11 1.42 17.31
C GLU A 117 0.11 1.89 16.53
N LEU A 118 1.20 1.12 16.50
CA LEU A 118 2.42 1.44 15.75
C LEU A 118 2.17 1.61 14.26
N TYR A 119 1.22 0.86 13.69
CA TYR A 119 0.94 0.80 12.25
C TYR A 119 -0.42 1.35 11.86
N ARG A 120 -1.17 1.91 12.80
CA ARG A 120 -2.47 2.55 12.53
C ARG A 120 -2.37 4.06 12.62
N ASP A 121 -3.12 4.72 11.78
CA ASP A 121 -3.36 6.15 11.88
C ASP A 121 -4.45 6.40 12.93
N VAL A 122 -4.16 7.27 13.90
CA VAL A 122 -5.02 7.51 15.07
C VAL A 122 -6.36 8.11 14.68
N LEU A 123 -6.40 8.93 13.62
CA LEU A 123 -7.61 9.60 13.17
C LEU A 123 -8.49 8.65 12.34
N THR A 124 -7.92 8.02 11.33
CA THR A 124 -8.67 7.28 10.32
C THR A 124 -8.78 5.78 10.56
N SER A 125 -8.02 5.25 11.53
CA SER A 125 -7.86 3.81 11.77
C SER A 125 -7.34 3.03 10.55
N ALA A 126 -7.01 3.68 9.45
CA ALA A 126 -6.29 3.11 8.33
C ALA A 126 -4.85 2.72 8.75
N TYR A 127 -4.14 1.95 7.94
CA TYR A 127 -2.71 1.82 8.17
C TYR A 127 -2.03 3.18 8.03
N ASN A 128 -0.94 3.41 8.77
CA ASN A 128 -0.16 4.64 8.64
C ASN A 128 0.98 4.47 7.62
N ARG A 129 1.67 5.57 7.30
CA ARG A 129 2.82 5.58 6.40
C ARG A 129 3.92 4.61 6.81
N ARG A 130 4.14 4.40 8.12
CA ARG A 130 5.16 3.47 8.61
C ARG A 130 4.87 2.04 8.17
N TYR A 131 3.60 1.61 8.17
CA TYR A 131 3.21 0.30 7.65
C TYR A 131 3.59 0.13 6.17
N TYR A 132 3.37 1.16 5.36
CA TYR A 132 3.80 1.16 3.96
C TYR A 132 5.31 1.00 3.82
N GLU A 133 6.11 1.81 4.54
CA GLU A 133 7.57 1.79 4.45
C GLU A 133 8.16 0.45 4.91
N ASP A 134 7.64 -0.12 5.99
CA ASP A 134 8.18 -1.33 6.62
C ASP A 134 7.69 -2.62 5.92
N HIS A 135 6.45 -2.63 5.38
CA HIS A 135 5.81 -3.86 4.94
C HIS A 135 5.42 -3.90 3.46
N LEU A 136 5.11 -2.79 2.82
CA LEU A 136 4.56 -2.81 1.46
C LEU A 136 5.51 -2.32 0.39
N ARG A 137 6.25 -1.27 0.67
CA ARG A 137 7.04 -0.52 -0.30
C ARG A 137 7.86 -1.38 -1.26
N ARG A 138 8.56 -2.40 -0.74
CA ARG A 138 9.47 -3.27 -1.49
C ARG A 138 8.83 -4.58 -1.94
N GLN A 139 7.54 -4.76 -1.72
CA GLN A 139 6.87 -6.00 -2.08
C GLN A 139 6.54 -6.05 -3.57
N HIS A 140 6.79 -7.22 -4.16
CA HIS A 140 6.29 -7.57 -5.47
C HIS A 140 5.02 -8.39 -5.28
N MET A 141 3.87 -7.84 -5.62
CA MET A 141 2.59 -8.55 -5.56
C MET A 141 1.71 -8.14 -6.73
N ALA A 142 0.90 -9.05 -7.20
CA ALA A 142 -0.15 -8.73 -8.16
C ALA A 142 -1.26 -7.96 -7.41
N ALA A 143 -1.37 -6.66 -7.64
CA ALA A 143 -2.32 -5.81 -6.95
C ALA A 143 -2.73 -4.61 -7.82
N GLY A 144 -3.93 -4.09 -7.58
CA GLY A 144 -4.28 -2.73 -7.93
C GLY A 144 -3.73 -1.78 -6.87
N VAL A 145 -3.08 -0.71 -7.30
CA VAL A 145 -2.52 0.32 -6.42
C VAL A 145 -3.13 1.66 -6.81
N ALA A 146 -3.75 2.36 -5.88
CA ALA A 146 -4.38 3.65 -6.15
C ALA A 146 -3.99 4.68 -5.09
N VAL A 147 -3.75 5.90 -5.56
CA VAL A 147 -3.57 7.09 -4.73
C VAL A 147 -4.87 7.89 -4.77
N ILE A 148 -5.37 8.26 -3.62
CA ILE A 148 -6.61 9.00 -3.42
C ILE A 148 -6.25 10.26 -2.64
N ASP A 149 -6.68 11.40 -3.13
CA ASP A 149 -6.45 12.69 -2.51
C ASP A 149 -7.76 13.47 -2.48
N LEU A 150 -8.08 14.06 -1.32
CA LEU A 150 -9.29 14.86 -1.16
C LEU A 150 -9.14 16.22 -1.85
N ASP A 151 -10.05 16.51 -2.76
CA ASP A 151 -10.05 17.80 -3.47
C ASP A 151 -10.39 18.93 -2.50
N ASP A 152 -9.67 20.04 -2.65
CA ASP A 152 -9.89 21.26 -1.87
C ASP A 152 -9.83 21.08 -0.33
N PHE A 153 -9.15 20.06 0.16
CA PHE A 153 -9.08 19.75 1.60
C PHE A 153 -8.59 20.94 2.43
N LYS A 154 -7.61 21.69 1.91
CA LYS A 154 -7.16 22.92 2.57
C LYS A 154 -8.29 23.95 2.69
N LEU A 155 -9.11 24.11 1.63
CA LEU A 155 -10.26 25.01 1.67
C LEU A 155 -11.30 24.58 2.70
N TYR A 156 -11.50 23.28 2.91
CA TYR A 156 -12.36 22.77 3.97
C TYR A 156 -11.83 23.19 5.35
N ASN A 157 -10.54 22.99 5.60
CA ASN A 157 -9.90 23.41 6.84
C ASN A 157 -10.00 24.93 7.06
N ASP A 158 -9.74 25.71 6.03
CA ASP A 158 -9.77 27.18 6.11
C ASP A 158 -11.19 27.73 6.29
N THR A 159 -12.22 27.03 5.76
CA THR A 159 -13.62 27.47 5.80
C THR A 159 -14.35 26.99 7.05
N PHE A 160 -14.17 25.72 7.43
CA PHE A 160 -14.94 25.04 8.49
C PHE A 160 -14.09 24.70 9.73
N GLY A 161 -12.78 24.99 9.68
CA GLY A 161 -11.82 24.66 10.73
C GLY A 161 -11.24 23.25 10.63
N HIS A 162 -10.09 23.02 11.27
CA HIS A 162 -9.37 21.75 11.23
C HIS A 162 -10.21 20.56 11.72
N HIS A 163 -11.10 20.76 12.68
CA HIS A 163 -11.98 19.70 13.14
C HIS A 163 -12.91 19.18 12.03
N ALA A 164 -13.40 20.07 11.15
CA ALA A 164 -14.20 19.66 10.01
C ALA A 164 -13.36 18.81 9.00
N GLY A 165 -12.10 19.20 8.79
CA GLY A 165 -11.16 18.42 7.99
C GLY A 165 -10.88 17.04 8.60
N ASP A 166 -10.71 16.95 9.91
CA ASP A 166 -10.51 15.69 10.60
C ASP A 166 -11.73 14.76 10.42
N VAL A 167 -12.95 15.28 10.63
CA VAL A 167 -14.19 14.53 10.40
C VAL A 167 -14.34 14.11 8.92
N ALA A 168 -13.96 14.97 7.99
CA ALA A 168 -13.99 14.65 6.56
C ALA A 168 -13.03 13.50 6.20
N LEU A 169 -11.81 13.50 6.74
CA LEU A 169 -10.83 12.43 6.56
C LEU A 169 -11.28 11.11 7.20
N GLU A 170 -11.78 11.15 8.41
CA GLU A 170 -12.32 9.99 9.11
C GLU A 170 -13.50 9.39 8.33
N THR A 171 -14.43 10.23 7.89
CA THR A 171 -15.58 9.82 7.08
C THR A 171 -15.13 9.21 5.75
N THR A 172 -14.18 9.80 5.05
CA THR A 172 -13.63 9.28 3.79
C THR A 172 -12.98 7.91 3.99
N ALA A 173 -12.11 7.79 4.99
CA ALA A 173 -11.43 6.52 5.27
C ALA A 173 -12.42 5.42 5.64
N HIS A 174 -13.44 5.73 6.44
CA HIS A 174 -14.50 4.79 6.81
C HIS A 174 -15.30 4.34 5.58
N THR A 175 -15.72 5.28 4.72
CA THR A 175 -16.41 4.98 3.47
C THR A 175 -15.62 4.02 2.57
N ILE A 176 -14.29 4.23 2.47
CA ILE A 176 -13.43 3.33 1.70
C ILE A 176 -13.33 1.96 2.38
N GLN A 177 -13.14 1.92 3.70
CA GLN A 177 -12.99 0.68 4.47
C GLN A 177 -14.23 -0.22 4.36
N GLU A 178 -15.43 0.35 4.32
CA GLU A 178 -16.68 -0.41 4.10
C GLU A 178 -16.78 -1.01 2.69
N CYS A 179 -16.06 -0.47 1.72
CA CYS A 179 -16.07 -0.93 0.33
C CYS A 179 -15.02 -1.99 0.01
N ILE A 180 -14.04 -2.20 0.89
CA ILE A 180 -12.89 -3.06 0.64
C ILE A 180 -12.95 -4.34 1.47
N ARG A 181 -12.15 -5.34 1.10
CA ARG A 181 -12.09 -6.64 1.76
C ARG A 181 -11.05 -6.62 2.88
N ASP A 182 -11.11 -7.57 3.81
CA ASP A 182 -10.09 -7.75 4.85
C ASP A 182 -8.67 -7.97 4.29
N SER A 183 -8.55 -8.44 3.04
CA SER A 183 -7.27 -8.62 2.34
C SER A 183 -6.72 -7.34 1.76
N ASP A 184 -7.54 -6.32 1.62
CA ASP A 184 -7.20 -5.05 1.00
C ASP A 184 -6.62 -4.11 2.05
N MET A 185 -5.79 -3.18 1.64
CA MET A 185 -5.06 -2.32 2.57
C MET A 185 -5.31 -0.86 2.22
N LEU A 186 -5.89 -0.14 3.17
CA LEU A 186 -6.00 1.32 3.12
C LEU A 186 -4.93 1.91 4.04
N ILE A 187 -4.11 2.81 3.50
CA ILE A 187 -3.00 3.46 4.19
C ILE A 187 -3.18 4.98 4.12
N ARG A 188 -3.12 5.67 5.24
CA ARG A 188 -2.96 7.12 5.25
C ARG A 188 -1.49 7.46 5.05
N TYR A 189 -1.15 7.93 3.84
CA TYR A 189 0.23 8.18 3.45
C TYR A 189 0.70 9.58 3.84
N GLY A 190 -0.17 10.56 3.76
CA GLY A 190 0.07 11.97 4.08
C GLY A 190 -1.13 12.63 4.71
N GLY A 191 -1.17 13.94 4.75
CA GLY A 191 -2.26 14.72 5.36
C GLY A 191 -3.66 14.26 4.91
N ASP A 192 -3.97 14.46 3.64
CA ASP A 192 -5.22 14.12 2.94
C ASP A 192 -5.02 13.03 1.88
N GLU A 193 -3.82 12.47 1.79
CA GLU A 193 -3.46 11.41 0.84
C GLU A 193 -3.67 10.02 1.43
N LEU A 194 -4.44 9.20 0.72
CA LEU A 194 -4.69 7.81 1.02
C LEU A 194 -4.12 6.92 -0.08
N LEU A 195 -3.46 5.84 0.30
CA LEU A 195 -2.98 4.79 -0.60
C LEU A 195 -3.83 3.55 -0.41
N LEU A 196 -4.39 3.04 -1.49
CA LEU A 196 -5.19 1.82 -1.51
C LEU A 196 -4.44 0.73 -2.29
N VAL A 197 -4.29 -0.44 -1.66
CA VAL A 197 -3.67 -1.61 -2.28
C VAL A 197 -4.68 -2.76 -2.27
N LEU A 198 -5.05 -3.25 -3.44
CA LEU A 198 -6.05 -4.29 -3.67
C LEU A 198 -5.38 -5.54 -4.26
N PRO A 199 -4.96 -6.51 -3.44
CA PRO A 199 -4.31 -7.71 -3.93
C PRO A 199 -5.22 -8.56 -4.82
N ASP A 200 -4.63 -9.16 -5.88
CA ASP A 200 -5.26 -10.09 -6.85
C ASP A 200 -6.59 -9.59 -7.43
N ILE A 201 -6.67 -8.31 -7.71
CA ILE A 201 -7.81 -7.73 -8.42
C ILE A 201 -7.58 -7.78 -9.93
N SER A 202 -8.64 -8.07 -10.70
CA SER A 202 -8.59 -7.94 -12.17
C SER A 202 -8.62 -6.47 -12.60
N GLY A 203 -8.14 -6.15 -13.81
CA GLY A 203 -8.12 -4.77 -14.31
C GLY A 203 -9.50 -4.12 -14.32
N ASP A 204 -10.51 -4.82 -14.87
CA ASP A 204 -11.88 -4.31 -14.96
C ASP A 204 -12.54 -4.13 -13.58
N ASP A 205 -12.30 -5.09 -12.66
CA ASP A 205 -12.79 -4.98 -11.28
C ASP A 205 -12.10 -3.84 -10.54
N PHE A 206 -10.82 -3.61 -10.80
CA PHE A 206 -10.06 -2.52 -10.22
C PHE A 206 -10.64 -1.16 -10.61
N VAL A 207 -10.79 -0.90 -11.91
CA VAL A 207 -11.37 0.36 -12.42
C VAL A 207 -12.78 0.58 -11.87
N ARG A 208 -13.61 -0.48 -11.90
CA ARG A 208 -14.98 -0.42 -11.34
C ARG A 208 -14.98 -0.10 -9.85
N LYS A 209 -14.06 -0.73 -9.08
CA LYS A 209 -13.92 -0.49 -7.64
C LYS A 209 -13.51 0.94 -7.35
N LEU A 210 -12.54 1.51 -8.07
CA LEU A 210 -12.11 2.89 -7.88
C LEU A 210 -13.25 3.89 -8.21
N ARG A 211 -13.99 3.68 -9.29
CA ARG A 211 -15.14 4.52 -9.63
C ARG A 211 -16.24 4.43 -8.58
N GLN A 212 -16.51 3.22 -8.07
CA GLN A 212 -17.45 3.02 -6.96
C GLN A 212 -17.03 3.79 -5.71
N ILE A 213 -15.74 3.72 -5.34
CA ILE A 213 -15.19 4.43 -4.18
C ILE A 213 -15.33 5.94 -4.36
N GLY A 214 -14.93 6.49 -5.53
CA GLY A 214 -15.05 7.91 -5.83
C GLY A 214 -16.50 8.41 -5.73
N GLN A 215 -17.44 7.64 -6.27
CA GLN A 215 -18.87 7.96 -6.18
C GLN A 215 -19.38 7.95 -4.74
N LEU A 216 -19.03 6.92 -3.96
CA LEU A 216 -19.45 6.81 -2.57
C LEU A 216 -18.88 7.93 -1.70
N ILE A 217 -17.62 8.32 -1.91
CA ILE A 217 -17.05 9.48 -1.23
C ILE A 217 -17.88 10.73 -1.56
N HIS A 218 -18.22 10.94 -2.83
CA HIS A 218 -18.99 12.11 -3.25
C HIS A 218 -20.42 12.13 -2.70
N GLU A 219 -21.06 10.98 -2.53
CA GLU A 219 -22.42 10.83 -2.00
C GLU A 219 -22.47 10.85 -0.46
N THR A 220 -21.31 10.71 0.21
CA THR A 220 -21.26 10.60 1.66
C THR A 220 -21.44 11.96 2.32
N VAL A 221 -22.33 12.01 3.30
CA VAL A 221 -22.57 13.21 4.13
C VAL A 221 -21.57 13.22 5.30
N VAL A 222 -20.89 14.34 5.49
CA VAL A 222 -19.95 14.53 6.60
C VAL A 222 -20.74 14.85 7.88
N PRO A 223 -20.64 14.03 8.94
CA PRO A 223 -21.39 14.22 10.16
C PRO A 223 -21.18 15.62 10.79
N GLY A 224 -22.25 16.35 11.03
CA GLY A 224 -22.20 17.72 11.59
C GLY A 224 -21.88 18.81 10.58
N TYR A 225 -21.64 18.46 9.30
CA TYR A 225 -21.27 19.40 8.24
C TYR A 225 -22.05 19.11 6.93
N ASP A 226 -23.37 19.16 6.99
CA ASP A 226 -24.27 18.80 5.87
C ASP A 226 -24.04 19.59 4.57
N LYS A 227 -23.38 20.73 4.65
CA LYS A 227 -23.02 21.56 3.48
C LYS A 227 -21.66 21.21 2.89
N LEU A 228 -20.88 20.36 3.55
CA LEU A 228 -19.58 19.94 3.06
C LEU A 228 -19.74 18.71 2.18
N GLN A 229 -19.55 18.90 0.88
CA GLN A 229 -19.56 17.80 -0.08
C GLN A 229 -18.14 17.33 -0.34
N LEU A 230 -17.89 16.05 -0.06
CA LEU A 230 -16.59 15.44 -0.32
C LEU A 230 -16.37 15.24 -1.82
N SER A 231 -15.14 15.40 -2.23
CA SER A 231 -14.67 15.11 -3.59
C SER A 231 -13.25 14.60 -3.52
N ALA A 232 -12.93 13.61 -4.33
CA ALA A 232 -11.61 13.00 -4.35
C ALA A 232 -11.10 12.79 -5.78
N SER A 233 -9.83 13.06 -5.97
CA SER A 233 -9.09 12.72 -7.18
C SER A 233 -8.35 11.40 -6.95
N ILE A 234 -8.53 10.43 -7.86
CA ILE A 234 -8.03 9.07 -7.72
C ILE A 234 -7.19 8.70 -8.94
N GLY A 235 -5.94 8.29 -8.70
CA GLY A 235 -5.08 7.71 -9.71
C GLY A 235 -4.82 6.24 -9.42
N GLY A 236 -4.92 5.35 -10.39
CA GLY A 236 -4.77 3.93 -10.16
C GLY A 236 -4.05 3.17 -11.26
N VAL A 237 -3.21 2.20 -10.87
CA VAL A 237 -2.49 1.30 -11.78
C VAL A 237 -2.51 -0.14 -11.28
N LEU A 238 -2.33 -1.08 -12.19
CA LEU A 238 -2.01 -2.46 -11.81
C LEU A 238 -0.49 -2.61 -11.62
N SER A 239 -0.07 -3.26 -10.54
CA SER A 239 1.37 -3.44 -10.25
C SER A 239 2.10 -4.26 -11.33
N ALA A 240 1.42 -5.23 -11.95
CA ALA A 240 1.93 -6.02 -13.07
C ALA A 240 3.35 -6.60 -12.83
N GLY A 241 3.63 -7.06 -11.60
CA GLY A 241 4.91 -7.63 -11.20
C GLY A 241 5.97 -6.62 -10.74
N ARG A 242 5.69 -5.32 -10.80
CA ARG A 242 6.50 -4.26 -10.21
C ARG A 242 6.38 -4.25 -8.68
N THR A 243 7.28 -3.56 -8.02
CA THR A 243 7.14 -3.28 -6.59
C THR A 243 5.93 -2.36 -6.34
N ILE A 244 5.40 -2.39 -5.13
CA ILE A 244 4.33 -1.47 -4.73
C ILE A 244 4.80 -0.01 -4.80
N ASP A 245 6.08 0.28 -4.52
CA ASP A 245 6.65 1.63 -4.64
C ASP A 245 6.67 2.15 -6.09
N GLU A 246 6.98 1.29 -7.06
CA GLU A 246 6.95 1.66 -8.48
C GLU A 246 5.51 1.91 -8.95
N ALA A 247 4.58 1.04 -8.55
CA ALA A 247 3.17 1.21 -8.87
C ALA A 247 2.57 2.46 -8.18
N PHE A 248 2.95 2.72 -6.93
CA PHE A 248 2.55 3.94 -6.21
C PHE A 248 2.96 5.21 -6.96
N LYS A 249 4.23 5.30 -7.41
CA LYS A 249 4.72 6.48 -8.14
C LYS A 249 3.99 6.72 -9.47
N GLU A 250 3.52 5.67 -10.12
CA GLU A 250 2.73 5.81 -11.34
C GLU A 250 1.29 6.20 -11.03
N ALA A 251 0.68 5.58 -10.00
CA ALA A 251 -0.65 5.95 -9.53
C ALA A 251 -0.72 7.42 -9.07
N ASP A 252 0.34 7.90 -8.41
CA ASP A 252 0.47 9.30 -8.00
C ASP A 252 0.44 10.28 -9.19
N LYS A 253 1.15 9.97 -10.27
CA LYS A 253 1.08 10.77 -11.50
C LYS A 253 -0.33 10.83 -12.10
N LEU A 254 -1.05 9.70 -12.09
CA LEU A 254 -2.42 9.64 -12.58
C LEU A 254 -3.39 10.38 -11.66
N MET A 255 -3.17 10.33 -10.34
CA MET A 255 -3.93 11.13 -9.38
C MET A 255 -3.73 12.63 -9.62
N TYR A 256 -2.50 13.06 -9.91
CA TYR A 256 -2.25 14.46 -10.28
C TYR A 256 -3.00 14.86 -11.56
N GLN A 257 -3.14 13.97 -12.55
CA GLN A 257 -3.99 14.22 -13.73
C GLN A 257 -5.47 14.30 -13.36
N ALA A 258 -5.94 13.44 -12.46
CA ALA A 258 -7.31 13.49 -11.96
C ALA A 258 -7.61 14.82 -11.24
N LYS A 259 -6.66 15.38 -10.50
CA LYS A 259 -6.79 16.70 -9.83
C LYS A 259 -7.08 17.86 -10.79
N LEU A 260 -6.69 17.78 -12.06
CA LEU A 260 -6.99 18.83 -13.05
C LEU A 260 -8.49 18.93 -13.35
N GLN A 261 -9.25 17.85 -13.15
CA GLN A 261 -10.69 17.80 -13.37
C GLN A 261 -11.50 17.73 -12.07
N LYS A 262 -10.85 17.35 -10.96
CA LYS A 262 -11.44 17.03 -9.66
C LYS A 262 -12.54 15.96 -9.75
N ASN A 263 -12.86 15.33 -8.64
CA ASN A 263 -13.87 14.27 -8.56
C ASN A 263 -13.77 13.24 -9.70
N THR A 264 -12.55 12.81 -9.99
CA THR A 264 -12.25 12.02 -11.18
C THR A 264 -11.33 10.84 -10.83
N VAL A 265 -11.55 9.73 -11.53
CA VAL A 265 -10.68 8.54 -11.47
C VAL A 265 -9.94 8.41 -12.79
N VAL A 266 -8.62 8.34 -12.73
CA VAL A 266 -7.73 8.10 -13.88
C VAL A 266 -6.93 6.82 -13.65
N THR A 267 -6.95 5.92 -14.62
CA THR A 267 -6.22 4.65 -14.55
C THR A 267 -5.37 4.40 -15.78
N ASP A 268 -4.34 3.57 -15.66
CA ASP A 268 -3.53 3.11 -16.79
C ASP A 268 -4.36 2.30 -17.81
N HIS A 269 -5.47 1.71 -17.37
CA HIS A 269 -6.40 0.99 -18.22
C HIS A 269 -7.21 1.94 -19.13
N ASP A 270 -7.55 3.12 -18.65
CA ASP A 270 -8.25 4.15 -19.44
C ASP A 270 -7.32 4.75 -20.51
N CYS A 271 -6.00 4.79 -20.25
CA CYS A 271 -5.01 5.28 -21.21
C CYS A 271 -4.75 4.31 -22.37
N ASN A 272 -5.11 3.03 -22.24
CA ASN A 272 -4.91 2.00 -23.27
C ASN A 272 -6.12 1.81 -24.22
N VAL A 273 -7.26 2.40 -23.91
CA VAL A 273 -8.40 2.46 -24.83
C VAL A 273 -8.13 3.60 -25.79
N GLN A 274 -7.53 3.31 -26.94
CA GLN A 274 -7.52 4.28 -28.05
C GLN A 274 -8.96 4.66 -28.36
N PRO A 275 -9.34 5.93 -28.32
CA PRO A 275 -10.66 6.34 -28.78
C PRO A 275 -10.74 6.05 -30.28
N GLU A 276 -11.60 5.10 -30.66
CA GLU A 276 -12.09 5.08 -32.05
C GLU A 276 -12.54 6.49 -32.41
N SER A 277 -11.91 6.99 -33.44
CA SER A 277 -12.15 8.22 -34.17
C SER A 277 -13.48 8.93 -33.86
N THR A 278 -13.45 9.92 -32.99
CA THR A 278 -14.40 11.03 -33.04
C THR A 278 -13.72 12.31 -32.53
N VAL A 279 -13.49 13.20 -33.48
CA VAL A 279 -13.31 14.66 -33.33
C VAL A 279 -12.56 15.09 -32.06
N ARG A 280 -11.26 15.38 -32.20
CA ARG A 280 -10.52 16.17 -31.21
C ARG A 280 -11.34 17.41 -30.83
N PRO A 281 -11.77 17.59 -29.57
CA PRO A 281 -12.13 18.91 -29.12
C PRO A 281 -10.84 19.75 -29.23
N ARG A 282 -10.90 20.86 -29.91
CA ARG A 282 -9.85 21.90 -29.88
C ARG A 282 -9.60 22.14 -28.37
N ARG A 283 -8.38 21.83 -27.89
CA ARG A 283 -7.90 22.35 -26.61
C ARG A 283 -8.21 23.83 -26.63
N SER A 284 -9.12 24.28 -25.79
CA SER A 284 -9.16 25.69 -25.42
C SER A 284 -7.83 25.92 -24.69
N GLN A 285 -6.85 26.46 -25.41
CA GLN A 285 -5.62 26.92 -24.78
C GLN A 285 -6.06 27.93 -23.73
N GLN A 286 -5.78 27.63 -22.48
CA GLN A 286 -6.03 28.55 -21.39
C GLN A 286 -5.24 29.83 -21.68
N GLN A 287 -5.89 30.96 -21.60
CA GLN A 287 -5.26 32.27 -21.83
C GLN A 287 -4.68 32.76 -20.51
N ILE A 288 -3.40 33.11 -20.51
CA ILE A 288 -2.74 33.74 -19.37
C ILE A 288 -2.46 35.20 -19.77
N LEU A 289 -2.89 36.11 -18.91
CA LEU A 289 -2.56 37.53 -19.01
C LEU A 289 -1.32 37.79 -18.14
N ILE A 290 -0.23 38.22 -18.76
CA ILE A 290 1.00 38.64 -18.08
C ILE A 290 0.96 40.17 -17.99
N VAL A 291 0.98 40.67 -16.76
CA VAL A 291 1.03 42.12 -16.46
C VAL A 291 2.26 42.36 -15.59
N ASP A 292 3.22 43.11 -16.11
CA ASP A 292 4.44 43.51 -15.40
C ASP A 292 4.90 44.85 -16.04
N ASP A 293 5.46 45.76 -15.28
CA ASP A 293 5.98 47.05 -15.75
C ASP A 293 7.31 46.93 -16.51
N SER A 294 7.99 45.76 -16.37
CA SER A 294 9.22 45.46 -17.09
C SER A 294 8.94 44.64 -18.36
N GLU A 295 9.24 45.20 -19.50
CA GLU A 295 9.14 44.51 -20.81
C GLU A 295 10.01 43.21 -20.83
N MET A 296 11.17 43.24 -20.17
CA MET A 296 12.05 42.06 -20.08
C MET A 296 11.43 40.93 -19.26
N ASN A 297 10.76 41.25 -18.16
CA ASN A 297 10.07 40.25 -17.33
C ASN A 297 8.89 39.63 -18.08
N ARG A 298 8.10 40.44 -18.78
CA ARG A 298 7.00 39.94 -19.61
C ARG A 298 7.50 38.99 -20.69
N ALA A 299 8.58 39.37 -21.41
CA ALA A 299 9.17 38.53 -22.46
C ALA A 299 9.69 37.20 -21.92
N ILE A 300 10.36 37.17 -20.75
CA ILE A 300 10.86 35.93 -20.10
C ILE A 300 9.68 35.04 -19.73
N LEU A 301 8.63 35.58 -19.11
CA LEU A 301 7.48 34.80 -18.70
C LEU A 301 6.69 34.28 -19.93
N ALA A 302 6.56 35.08 -21.00
CA ALA A 302 5.94 34.68 -22.24
C ALA A 302 6.74 33.52 -22.89
N GLU A 303 8.06 33.59 -22.95
CA GLU A 303 8.95 32.54 -23.48
C GLU A 303 8.80 31.23 -22.67
N MET A 304 8.68 31.31 -21.33
CA MET A 304 8.54 30.14 -20.47
C MET A 304 7.18 29.45 -20.60
N LEU A 305 6.12 30.18 -20.97
CA LEU A 305 4.74 29.69 -20.90
C LEU A 305 4.10 29.47 -22.27
N HIS A 306 4.72 29.92 -23.37
CA HIS A 306 4.11 29.91 -24.71
C HIS A 306 3.80 28.51 -25.26
N ASP A 307 4.55 27.49 -24.80
CA ASP A 307 4.34 26.12 -25.26
C ASP A 307 3.06 25.49 -24.69
N GLU A 308 2.61 25.96 -23.54
CA GLU A 308 1.47 25.39 -22.82
C GLU A 308 0.22 26.27 -22.85
N TYR A 309 0.38 27.59 -22.95
CA TYR A 309 -0.68 28.59 -22.82
C TYR A 309 -0.73 29.58 -23.97
N CYS A 310 -1.90 30.18 -24.18
CA CYS A 310 -2.06 31.34 -25.06
C CYS A 310 -1.77 32.62 -24.24
N ILE A 311 -0.66 33.29 -24.50
CA ILE A 311 -0.20 34.43 -23.73
C ILE A 311 -0.84 35.72 -24.23
N ILE A 312 -1.31 36.58 -23.33
CA ILE A 312 -1.72 37.94 -23.53
C ILE A 312 -0.82 38.81 -22.66
N GLU A 313 -0.15 39.78 -23.30
CA GLU A 313 0.70 40.74 -22.59
C GLU A 313 -0.04 42.09 -22.48
N ALA A 314 0.08 42.73 -21.30
CA ALA A 314 -0.45 44.07 -21.05
C ALA A 314 0.59 44.98 -20.36
#